data_5cd993ce5fad2846901479a2f04d0789
#
_entry.id   5cd993ce5fad2846901479a2f04d0789
#
_cell.length_a   1.000
_cell.length_b   1.000
_cell.length_c   1.000
_cell.angle_alpha   90.00
_cell.angle_beta   90.00
_cell.angle_gamma   90.00
#
_symmetry.space_group_name_H-M   'P 1'
#
loop_
_entity.id
_entity.type
_entity.pdbx_description
1 polymer ?
#
loop_
_entity_poly.entity_id
_entity_poly.type
_entity_poly.pdbx_seq_one_letter_code
_entity_poly.pdbx_strand_id
1 'polypeptide(L)'
;SGWVMHSAEVGFAPIWWPFGQNLPFIPKSEGIVVTAATVHWISGIVLAATIAAHISGALKHAVLDRDGTLARMWNGREVGNGATKHVTVNPSLFAAFAVWVFAIGGALTVFAPTYHDVVTPQLPTQKTAGWAVQNGNLSIAITQIGAKVTGDFARWQSTIEYDPETGIGTANVIIDTSSLSLGSVTDQAKGPEFFDIASHAQAVFDAEIAQIDGTKHTATGNLTLVGQS
;
A
#
# COMPACT_ATOMS: atom_id res chain seq x y z
N SER A 1 -9.84 6.33 8.84
CA SER A 1 -9.48 5.46 7.70
C SER A 1 -7.96 5.34 7.58
N GLY A 2 -7.19 6.44 7.57
CA GLY A 2 -5.71 6.38 7.43
C GLY A 2 -5.04 5.49 8.47
N TRP A 3 -5.37 5.60 9.74
CA TRP A 3 -4.80 4.75 10.80
C TRP A 3 -5.17 3.26 10.65
N VAL A 4 -6.40 2.97 10.21
CA VAL A 4 -6.83 1.60 9.91
C VAL A 4 -6.01 1.02 8.76
N MET A 5 -5.78 1.80 7.70
CA MET A 5 -4.93 1.43 6.57
C MET A 5 -3.52 1.06 7.05
N HIS A 6 -2.87 1.95 7.80
CA HIS A 6 -1.54 1.70 8.35
C HIS A 6 -1.50 0.49 9.29
N SER A 7 -2.56 0.28 10.06
CA SER A 7 -2.66 -0.85 10.98
C SER A 7 -2.82 -2.19 10.28
N ALA A 8 -3.51 -2.21 9.15
CA ALA A 8 -3.75 -3.42 8.36
C ALA A 8 -2.58 -3.81 7.45
N GLU A 9 -1.69 -2.87 7.17
CA GLU A 9 -0.57 -3.03 6.24
C GLU A 9 0.66 -3.64 6.91
N VAL A 10 1.44 -4.39 6.11
CA VAL A 10 2.73 -4.94 6.53
C VAL A 10 3.85 -4.09 5.95
N GLY A 11 4.85 -3.73 6.77
CA GLY A 11 6.03 -3.03 6.28
C GLY A 11 5.94 -1.52 6.16
N PHE A 12 4.96 -0.89 6.80
CA PHE A 12 4.83 0.56 6.80
C PHE A 12 5.85 1.24 7.72
N ALA A 13 6.31 2.44 7.35
CA ALA A 13 7.10 3.27 8.24
C ALA A 13 6.34 3.56 9.54
N PRO A 14 6.99 3.49 10.72
CA PRO A 14 6.31 3.63 11.99
C PRO A 14 5.65 5.00 12.16
N ILE A 15 4.40 5.02 12.61
CA ILE A 15 3.71 6.24 13.00
C ILE A 15 4.21 6.67 14.38
N TRP A 16 4.67 7.90 14.47
CA TRP A 16 5.23 8.50 15.69
C TRP A 16 4.14 9.04 16.64
N TRP A 17 3.21 8.22 17.10
CA TRP A 17 2.14 8.67 17.99
C TRP A 17 1.86 7.63 19.09
N PRO A 18 1.29 8.02 20.24
CA PRO A 18 1.34 7.23 21.47
C PRO A 18 0.83 5.80 21.38
N PHE A 19 0.04 5.47 20.38
CA PHE A 19 -0.48 4.10 20.22
C PHE A 19 0.23 3.33 19.10
N GLY A 20 1.26 3.91 18.48
CA GLY A 20 1.97 3.30 17.36
C GLY A 20 1.06 3.08 16.15
N GLN A 21 1.47 2.16 15.27
CA GLN A 21 0.73 1.90 14.04
C GLN A 21 -0.27 0.73 14.17
N ASN A 22 -0.18 -0.06 15.24
CA ASN A 22 -1.02 -1.25 15.40
C ASN A 22 -2.25 -0.93 16.25
N LEU A 23 -3.41 -0.82 15.60
CA LEU A 23 -4.68 -0.80 16.30
C LEU A 23 -5.05 -2.21 16.77
N PRO A 24 -5.48 -2.38 18.03
CA PRO A 24 -6.03 -3.65 18.47
C PRO A 24 -7.25 -3.99 17.60
N PHE A 25 -7.41 -5.28 17.30
CA PHE A 25 -8.52 -5.84 16.51
C PHE A 25 -8.49 -5.58 15.00
N ILE A 26 -7.47 -4.91 14.45
CA ILE A 26 -7.29 -4.79 12.99
C ILE A 26 -6.30 -5.85 12.52
N PRO A 27 -6.76 -6.90 11.81
CA PRO A 27 -5.86 -7.90 11.25
C PRO A 27 -5.06 -7.32 10.08
N LYS A 28 -3.88 -7.88 9.85
CA LYS A 28 -3.09 -7.61 8.66
C LYS A 28 -3.82 -8.19 7.45
N SER A 29 -4.30 -7.34 6.55
CA SER A 29 -5.13 -7.77 5.41
C SER A 29 -5.08 -6.73 4.29
N GLU A 30 -4.71 -7.18 3.11
CA GLU A 30 -4.69 -6.35 1.90
C GLU A 30 -6.08 -5.76 1.57
N GLY A 31 -7.14 -6.55 1.73
CA GLY A 31 -8.51 -6.08 1.53
C GLY A 31 -8.90 -4.94 2.46
N ILE A 32 -8.45 -4.97 3.72
CA ILE A 32 -8.68 -3.86 4.68
C ILE A 32 -7.85 -2.64 4.27
N VAL A 33 -6.61 -2.83 3.83
CA VAL A 33 -5.74 -1.73 3.35
C VAL A 33 -6.39 -1.01 2.19
N VAL A 34 -6.77 -1.74 1.14
CA VAL A 34 -7.40 -1.18 -0.07
C VAL A 34 -8.70 -0.47 0.26
N THR A 35 -9.56 -1.08 1.07
CA THR A 35 -10.83 -0.46 1.48
C THR A 35 -10.60 0.82 2.28
N ALA A 36 -9.69 0.79 3.25
CA ALA A 36 -9.38 1.95 4.09
C ALA A 36 -8.72 3.08 3.30
N ALA A 37 -7.85 2.75 2.34
CA ALA A 37 -7.23 3.71 1.43
C ALA A 37 -8.27 4.38 0.53
N THR A 38 -9.19 3.60 -0.05
CA THR A 38 -10.29 4.10 -0.88
C THR A 38 -11.18 5.05 -0.09
N VAL A 39 -11.60 4.66 1.12
CA VAL A 39 -12.39 5.53 2.02
C VAL A 39 -11.62 6.80 2.37
N HIS A 40 -10.32 6.70 2.61
CA HIS A 40 -9.47 7.86 2.93
C HIS A 40 -9.42 8.85 1.77
N TRP A 41 -9.17 8.37 0.56
CA TRP A 41 -9.10 9.16 -0.67
C TRP A 41 -10.42 9.87 -0.96
N ILE A 42 -11.55 9.15 -0.89
CA ILE A 42 -12.89 9.71 -1.09
C ILE A 42 -13.20 10.77 -0.05
N SER A 43 -12.89 10.49 1.22
CA SER A 43 -13.07 11.47 2.30
C SER A 43 -12.30 12.76 2.04
N GLY A 44 -11.09 12.66 1.50
CA GLY A 44 -10.28 13.80 1.08
C GLY A 44 -10.95 14.62 -0.02
N ILE A 45 -11.50 13.98 -1.04
CA ILE A 45 -12.22 14.66 -2.14
C ILE A 45 -13.47 15.37 -1.61
N VAL A 46 -14.28 14.68 -0.79
CA VAL A 46 -15.51 15.26 -0.22
C VAL A 46 -15.15 16.46 0.66
N LEU A 47 -14.10 16.35 1.46
CA LEU A 47 -13.62 17.47 2.28
C LEU A 47 -13.19 18.66 1.41
N ALA A 48 -12.38 18.42 0.37
CA ALA A 48 -11.94 19.46 -0.55
C ALA A 48 -13.11 20.14 -1.26
N ALA A 49 -14.09 19.35 -1.74
CA ALA A 49 -15.30 19.88 -2.36
C ALA A 49 -16.15 20.72 -1.37
N THR A 50 -16.26 20.27 -0.13
CA THR A 50 -16.98 21.01 0.92
C THR A 50 -16.29 22.34 1.25
N ILE A 51 -14.96 22.35 1.34
CA ILE A 51 -14.19 23.58 1.55
C ILE A 51 -14.38 24.52 0.36
N ALA A 52 -14.28 24.02 -0.86
CA ALA A 52 -14.48 24.81 -2.06
C ALA A 52 -15.88 25.42 -2.14
N ALA A 53 -16.93 24.62 -1.81
CA ALA A 53 -18.31 25.13 -1.74
C ALA A 53 -18.48 26.19 -0.65
N HIS A 54 -17.85 26.00 0.51
CA HIS A 54 -17.89 26.96 1.61
C HIS A 54 -17.22 28.30 1.21
N ILE A 55 -16.04 28.23 0.61
CA ILE A 55 -15.32 29.41 0.10
C ILE A 55 -16.15 30.11 -0.99
N SER A 56 -16.73 29.34 -1.93
CA SER A 56 -17.57 29.89 -3.00
C SER A 56 -18.82 30.59 -2.45
N GLY A 57 -19.45 30.03 -1.40
CA GLY A 57 -20.54 30.64 -0.71
C GLY A 57 -20.15 31.97 -0.06
N ALA A 58 -19.01 32.00 0.64
CA ALA A 58 -18.50 33.24 1.27
C ALA A 58 -18.16 34.30 0.22
N LEU A 59 -17.57 33.92 -0.92
CA LEU A 59 -17.29 34.83 -2.03
C LEU A 59 -18.60 35.34 -2.69
N LYS A 60 -19.57 34.48 -2.88
CA LYS A 60 -20.91 34.89 -3.38
C LYS A 60 -21.48 35.99 -2.49
N HIS A 61 -21.51 35.81 -1.18
CA HIS A 61 -21.99 36.81 -0.23
C HIS A 61 -21.20 38.12 -0.28
N ALA A 62 -19.87 38.02 -0.47
CA ALA A 62 -19.03 39.21 -0.53
C ALA A 62 -19.17 39.99 -1.85
N VAL A 63 -19.29 39.30 -2.99
CA VAL A 63 -19.21 39.91 -4.34
C VAL A 63 -20.62 40.20 -4.90
N LEU A 64 -21.53 39.22 -4.82
CA LEU A 64 -22.86 39.28 -5.42
C LEU A 64 -23.84 39.89 -4.44
N ASP A 65 -23.97 39.36 -3.24
CA ASP A 65 -24.96 39.78 -2.25
C ASP A 65 -24.49 41.04 -1.48
N ARG A 66 -23.19 41.29 -1.40
CA ARG A 66 -22.54 42.43 -0.72
C ARG A 66 -23.05 42.65 0.72
N ASP A 67 -23.38 41.58 1.42
CA ASP A 67 -24.02 41.59 2.74
C ASP A 67 -23.01 41.68 3.91
N GLY A 68 -21.74 41.76 3.64
CA GLY A 68 -20.67 41.84 4.65
C GLY A 68 -20.41 40.54 5.42
N THR A 69 -20.96 39.40 4.98
CA THR A 69 -20.79 38.10 5.64
C THR A 69 -19.30 37.71 5.74
N LEU A 70 -18.54 37.87 4.67
CA LEU A 70 -17.10 37.56 4.65
C LEU A 70 -16.34 38.45 5.67
N ALA A 71 -16.65 39.75 5.74
CA ALA A 71 -16.00 40.65 6.69
C ALA A 71 -16.34 40.27 8.14
N ARG A 72 -17.56 39.82 8.40
CA ARG A 72 -17.95 39.32 9.74
C ARG A 72 -17.22 38.03 10.11
N MET A 73 -17.11 37.09 9.16
CA MET A 73 -16.33 35.86 9.38
C MET A 73 -14.87 36.15 9.71
N TRP A 74 -14.28 37.15 9.03
CA TRP A 74 -12.89 37.54 9.25
C TRP A 74 -12.67 38.29 10.57
N ASN A 75 -13.60 39.19 10.95
CA ASN A 75 -13.47 40.08 12.10
C ASN A 75 -14.14 39.55 13.37
N GLY A 76 -14.80 38.37 13.31
CA GLY A 76 -15.51 37.76 14.45
C GLY A 76 -16.67 38.59 15.00
N ARG A 77 -17.24 39.54 14.24
CA ARG A 77 -18.35 40.37 14.70
C ARG A 77 -19.65 39.58 14.69
N GLU A 78 -20.29 39.49 15.85
CA GLU A 78 -21.62 38.89 15.96
C GLU A 78 -22.67 39.79 15.33
N VAL A 79 -23.66 39.20 14.64
CA VAL A 79 -24.88 39.91 14.23
C VAL A 79 -25.78 39.99 15.45
N GLY A 80 -26.09 41.20 15.88
CA GLY A 80 -26.95 41.43 17.05
C GLY A 80 -28.26 40.65 17.00
N ASN A 81 -28.65 40.15 18.15
CA ASN A 81 -29.86 39.46 18.57
C ASN A 81 -31.00 39.30 17.55
N GLY A 82 -30.87 38.45 16.60
CA GLY A 82 -32.00 37.76 16.00
C GLY A 82 -32.24 36.48 16.78
N ALA A 83 -33.24 36.45 17.64
CA ALA A 83 -33.66 35.24 18.32
C ALA A 83 -34.11 34.19 17.29
N THR A 84 -33.17 33.40 16.78
CA THR A 84 -33.52 32.25 15.98
C THR A 84 -34.01 31.17 16.92
N LYS A 85 -35.30 30.82 16.79
CA LYS A 85 -35.86 29.63 17.41
C LYS A 85 -34.97 28.47 17.08
N HIS A 86 -34.29 27.92 18.09
CA HIS A 86 -33.57 26.67 17.96
C HIS A 86 -34.58 25.57 17.62
N VAL A 87 -34.58 25.13 16.37
CA VAL A 87 -35.27 23.91 15.98
C VAL A 87 -34.50 22.78 16.61
N THR A 88 -35.10 22.04 17.51
CA THR A 88 -34.49 20.98 18.31
C THR A 88 -34.00 19.76 17.51
N VAL A 89 -34.37 19.69 16.25
CA VAL A 89 -33.83 18.70 15.30
C VAL A 89 -33.21 19.48 14.15
N ASN A 90 -31.91 19.40 14.04
CA ASN A 90 -31.17 20.13 13.03
C ASN A 90 -31.16 19.32 11.72
N PRO A 91 -32.07 19.63 10.75
CA PRO A 91 -32.14 18.87 9.49
C PRO A 91 -30.83 18.93 8.70
N SER A 92 -29.98 19.93 8.97
CA SER A 92 -28.66 20.03 8.34
C SER A 92 -27.68 18.94 8.79
N LEU A 93 -27.79 18.42 10.01
CA LEU A 93 -27.00 17.29 10.47
C LEU A 93 -27.38 16.00 9.74
N PHE A 94 -28.69 15.76 9.56
CA PHE A 94 -29.13 14.59 8.78
C PHE A 94 -28.76 14.73 7.31
N ALA A 95 -28.87 15.93 6.73
CA ALA A 95 -28.42 16.18 5.35
C ALA A 95 -26.91 15.96 5.20
N ALA A 96 -26.09 16.45 6.12
CA ALA A 96 -24.65 16.24 6.11
C ALA A 96 -24.32 14.76 6.24
N PHE A 97 -24.98 14.04 7.14
CA PHE A 97 -24.78 12.59 7.30
C PHE A 97 -25.19 11.81 6.05
N ALA A 98 -26.34 12.17 5.45
CA ALA A 98 -26.80 11.56 4.20
C ALA A 98 -25.81 11.79 3.05
N VAL A 99 -25.25 12.99 2.90
CA VAL A 99 -24.22 13.30 1.90
C VAL A 99 -22.98 12.40 2.11
N TRP A 100 -22.53 12.23 3.34
CA TRP A 100 -21.40 11.37 3.65
C TRP A 100 -21.68 9.89 3.36
N VAL A 101 -22.85 9.38 3.75
CA VAL A 101 -23.25 8.00 3.46
C VAL A 101 -23.35 7.77 1.96
N PHE A 102 -23.95 8.73 1.22
CA PHE A 102 -24.05 8.63 -0.25
C PHE A 102 -22.70 8.72 -0.94
N ALA A 103 -21.83 9.62 -0.51
CA ALA A 103 -20.49 9.79 -1.09
C ALA A 103 -19.62 8.55 -0.85
N ILE A 104 -19.57 8.05 0.39
CA ILE A 104 -18.79 6.86 0.73
C ILE A 104 -19.41 5.60 0.12
N GLY A 105 -20.73 5.41 0.25
CA GLY A 105 -21.44 4.25 -0.27
C GLY A 105 -21.40 4.18 -1.80
N GLY A 106 -21.69 5.30 -2.47
CA GLY A 106 -21.63 5.39 -3.93
C GLY A 106 -20.22 5.18 -4.47
N ALA A 107 -19.21 5.72 -3.78
CA ALA A 107 -17.84 5.55 -4.21
C ALA A 107 -17.33 4.12 -3.99
N LEU A 108 -17.72 3.44 -2.93
CA LEU A 108 -17.40 2.03 -2.72
C LEU A 108 -18.01 1.12 -3.80
N THR A 109 -19.13 1.52 -4.42
CA THR A 109 -19.72 0.75 -5.53
C THR A 109 -19.09 1.04 -6.88
N VAL A 110 -18.65 2.29 -7.12
CA VAL A 110 -18.05 2.71 -8.40
C VAL A 110 -16.55 2.41 -8.46
N PHE A 111 -15.86 2.56 -7.34
CA PHE A 111 -14.42 2.35 -7.21
C PHE A 111 -14.10 1.09 -6.42
N ALA A 112 -15.05 0.14 -6.30
CA ALA A 112 -14.70 -1.19 -5.81
C ALA A 112 -13.49 -1.68 -6.62
N PRO A 113 -12.39 -2.07 -5.95
CA PRO A 113 -11.22 -2.53 -6.66
C PRO A 113 -11.64 -3.71 -7.54
N THR A 114 -11.71 -3.47 -8.85
CA THR A 114 -11.71 -4.57 -9.78
C THR A 114 -10.35 -5.20 -9.65
N TYR A 115 -10.30 -6.38 -9.06
CA TYR A 115 -9.15 -7.25 -9.17
C TYR A 115 -8.99 -7.49 -10.68
N HIS A 116 -8.12 -6.71 -11.31
CA HIS A 116 -7.60 -7.13 -12.60
C HIS A 116 -6.83 -8.40 -12.29
N ASP A 117 -7.25 -9.51 -12.87
CA ASP A 117 -6.42 -10.69 -12.93
C ASP A 117 -5.10 -10.24 -13.53
N VAL A 118 -4.12 -10.04 -12.66
CA VAL A 118 -2.75 -9.80 -13.08
C VAL A 118 -2.40 -11.06 -13.85
N VAL A 119 -2.22 -10.92 -15.15
CA VAL A 119 -1.68 -11.99 -15.98
C VAL A 119 -0.41 -12.43 -15.28
N THR A 120 -0.50 -13.52 -14.54
CA THR A 120 0.62 -14.05 -13.76
C THR A 120 1.67 -14.49 -14.77
N PRO A 121 2.84 -13.86 -14.84
CA PRO A 121 3.91 -14.37 -15.68
C PRO A 121 4.14 -15.82 -15.25
N GLN A 122 3.96 -16.77 -16.17
CA GLN A 122 4.26 -18.17 -15.86
C GLN A 122 5.78 -18.27 -15.75
N LEU A 123 6.25 -18.62 -14.55
CA LEU A 123 7.63 -19.07 -14.40
C LEU A 123 7.88 -20.24 -15.35
N PRO A 124 9.05 -20.32 -15.97
CA PRO A 124 9.39 -21.46 -16.83
C PRO A 124 9.17 -22.77 -16.08
N THR A 125 8.67 -23.79 -16.78
CA THR A 125 8.41 -25.10 -16.18
C THR A 125 9.71 -25.61 -15.57
N GLN A 126 9.70 -25.88 -14.27
CA GLN A 126 10.86 -26.37 -13.53
C GLN A 126 11.35 -27.67 -14.17
N LYS A 127 12.58 -27.70 -14.67
CA LYS A 127 13.27 -28.93 -14.97
C LYS A 127 13.55 -29.64 -13.65
N THR A 128 12.96 -30.81 -13.46
CA THR A 128 13.19 -31.65 -12.28
C THR A 128 14.58 -32.24 -12.40
N ALA A 129 15.61 -31.54 -11.95
CA ALA A 129 16.95 -32.07 -11.78
C ALA A 129 17.16 -32.34 -10.30
N GLY A 130 17.26 -33.59 -9.94
CA GLY A 130 17.78 -34.14 -8.68
C GLY A 130 17.08 -33.76 -7.38
N TRP A 131 17.12 -32.48 -6.98
CA TRP A 131 16.62 -32.01 -5.68
C TRP A 131 15.45 -31.04 -5.85
N ALA A 132 14.35 -31.27 -5.12
CA ALA A 132 13.19 -30.41 -5.13
C ALA A 132 13.09 -29.62 -3.83
N VAL A 133 12.84 -28.32 -3.92
CA VAL A 133 12.54 -27.47 -2.77
C VAL A 133 11.19 -27.87 -2.18
N GLN A 134 11.19 -28.28 -0.92
CA GLN A 134 9.97 -28.66 -0.18
C GLN A 134 9.33 -27.43 0.46
N ASN A 135 10.11 -26.57 1.05
CA ASN A 135 9.68 -25.34 1.70
C ASN A 135 10.75 -24.25 1.52
N GLY A 136 10.31 -23.05 1.30
CA GLY A 136 11.20 -21.89 1.18
C GLY A 136 10.44 -20.59 1.27
N ASN A 137 11.13 -19.56 1.74
CA ASN A 137 10.68 -18.19 1.77
C ASN A 137 11.79 -17.31 1.20
N LEU A 138 11.43 -16.43 0.29
CA LEU A 138 12.34 -15.45 -0.27
C LEU A 138 11.88 -14.06 0.13
N SER A 139 12.66 -13.40 0.99
CA SER A 139 12.34 -12.08 1.52
C SER A 139 13.41 -11.05 1.18
N ILE A 140 13.00 -9.80 1.14
CA ILE A 140 13.87 -8.64 0.98
C ILE A 140 13.66 -7.68 2.15
N ALA A 141 14.72 -7.00 2.54
CA ALA A 141 14.67 -5.93 3.52
C ALA A 141 15.34 -4.68 2.96
N ILE A 142 14.62 -3.57 3.02
CA ILE A 142 15.13 -2.25 2.63
C ILE A 142 15.05 -1.29 3.81
N THR A 143 15.80 -0.20 3.74
CA THR A 143 15.67 0.90 4.69
C THR A 143 14.97 2.07 4.02
N GLN A 144 13.81 2.48 4.55
CA GLN A 144 13.04 3.62 4.07
C GLN A 144 12.88 4.63 5.21
N ILE A 145 13.35 5.85 4.99
CA ILE A 145 13.28 6.95 5.98
C ILE A 145 13.77 6.50 7.37
N GLY A 146 14.86 5.73 7.41
CA GLY A 146 15.45 5.24 8.66
C GLY A 146 14.73 4.03 9.30
N ALA A 147 13.65 3.53 8.72
CA ALA A 147 12.93 2.35 9.16
C ALA A 147 13.21 1.15 8.26
N LYS A 148 13.36 -0.04 8.87
CA LYS A 148 13.51 -1.29 8.12
C LYS A 148 12.13 -1.76 7.65
N VAL A 149 11.96 -1.88 6.34
CA VAL A 149 10.78 -2.45 5.68
C VAL A 149 11.18 -3.82 5.12
N THR A 150 10.40 -4.84 5.44
CA THR A 150 10.57 -6.20 4.92
C THR A 150 9.43 -6.54 3.97
N GLY A 151 9.75 -7.24 2.90
CA GLY A 151 8.79 -7.77 1.95
C GLY A 151 9.18 -9.14 1.46
N ASP A 152 8.30 -9.77 0.72
CA ASP A 152 8.44 -11.13 0.26
C ASP A 152 8.15 -11.24 -1.24
N PHE A 153 8.82 -12.20 -1.89
CA PHE A 153 8.48 -12.60 -3.26
C PHE A 153 7.63 -13.87 -3.20
N ALA A 154 6.39 -13.77 -3.66
CA ALA A 154 5.45 -14.89 -3.61
C ALA A 154 5.74 -15.95 -4.68
N ARG A 155 6.39 -15.58 -5.79
CA ARG A 155 6.67 -16.47 -6.91
C ARG A 155 8.16 -16.53 -7.20
N TRP A 156 8.74 -17.67 -6.97
CA TRP A 156 10.11 -18.00 -7.31
C TRP A 156 10.23 -19.52 -7.50
N GLN A 157 11.27 -19.94 -8.18
CA GLN A 157 11.60 -21.35 -8.35
C GLN A 157 13.10 -21.56 -8.27
N SER A 158 13.51 -22.74 -7.87
CA SER A 158 14.91 -23.11 -7.77
C SER A 158 15.15 -24.47 -8.44
N THR A 159 16.21 -24.53 -9.21
CA THR A 159 16.77 -25.80 -9.73
C THR A 159 18.07 -26.05 -8.97
N ILE A 160 18.16 -27.19 -8.30
CA ILE A 160 19.31 -27.55 -7.46
C ILE A 160 19.88 -28.86 -7.98
N GLU A 161 21.15 -28.83 -8.34
CA GLU A 161 21.97 -30.01 -8.65
C GLU A 161 23.03 -30.13 -7.56
N TYR A 162 22.91 -31.16 -6.72
CA TYR A 162 23.80 -31.35 -5.58
C TYR A 162 24.22 -32.81 -5.46
N ASP A 163 25.51 -33.06 -5.32
CA ASP A 163 26.09 -34.37 -5.09
C ASP A 163 26.46 -34.52 -3.60
N PRO A 164 25.76 -35.41 -2.88
CA PRO A 164 26.02 -35.62 -1.46
C PRO A 164 27.34 -36.34 -1.17
N GLU A 165 27.95 -37.02 -2.17
CA GLU A 165 29.23 -37.68 -1.96
C GLU A 165 30.39 -36.69 -1.97
N THR A 166 30.32 -35.68 -2.83
CA THR A 166 31.36 -34.64 -2.94
C THR A 166 31.06 -33.41 -2.09
N GLY A 167 29.77 -33.23 -1.66
CA GLY A 167 29.35 -32.08 -0.91
C GLY A 167 29.30 -30.79 -1.74
N ILE A 168 29.27 -30.90 -3.08
CA ILE A 168 29.32 -29.79 -4.02
C ILE A 168 28.06 -29.81 -4.89
N GLY A 169 27.59 -28.62 -5.31
CA GLY A 169 26.47 -28.51 -6.22
C GLY A 169 26.29 -27.11 -6.80
N THR A 170 25.25 -26.95 -7.55
CA THR A 170 24.83 -25.66 -8.11
C THR A 170 23.36 -25.38 -7.81
N ALA A 171 23.00 -24.11 -7.69
CA ALA A 171 21.64 -23.66 -7.57
C ALA A 171 21.39 -22.52 -8.55
N ASN A 172 20.29 -22.62 -9.30
CA ASN A 172 19.77 -21.54 -10.11
C ASN A 172 18.39 -21.17 -9.53
N VAL A 173 18.24 -19.92 -9.07
CA VAL A 173 16.99 -19.41 -8.50
C VAL A 173 16.45 -18.32 -9.41
N ILE A 174 15.25 -18.53 -9.95
CA ILE A 174 14.54 -17.56 -10.78
C ILE A 174 13.42 -16.94 -9.94
N ILE A 175 13.43 -15.62 -9.85
CA ILE A 175 12.52 -14.84 -9.02
C ILE A 175 11.65 -13.98 -9.94
N ASP A 176 10.34 -14.12 -9.83
CA ASP A 176 9.42 -13.20 -10.47
C ASP A 176 9.34 -11.89 -9.66
N THR A 177 9.98 -10.84 -10.18
CA THR A 177 10.05 -9.53 -9.52
C THR A 177 8.68 -8.88 -9.38
N SER A 178 7.71 -9.22 -10.25
CA SER A 178 6.35 -8.71 -10.17
C SER A 178 5.59 -9.24 -8.95
N SER A 179 6.05 -10.37 -8.37
CA SER A 179 5.47 -10.99 -7.18
C SER A 179 5.89 -10.35 -5.87
N LEU A 180 6.73 -9.31 -5.92
CA LEU A 180 7.17 -8.57 -4.74
C LEU A 180 5.97 -7.95 -4.02
N SER A 181 5.94 -8.11 -2.71
CA SER A 181 5.07 -7.40 -1.79
C SER A 181 5.92 -6.71 -0.73
N LEU A 182 5.86 -5.39 -0.67
CA LEU A 182 6.67 -4.52 0.20
C LEU A 182 5.77 -3.51 0.95
N GLY A 183 4.52 -3.90 1.22
CA GLY A 183 3.52 -3.04 1.83
C GLY A 183 3.20 -1.83 0.94
N SER A 184 3.08 -0.67 1.54
CA SER A 184 2.70 0.58 0.85
C SER A 184 3.68 1.06 -0.21
N VAL A 185 4.92 0.58 -0.19
CA VAL A 185 5.95 0.98 -1.16
C VAL A 185 6.11 -0.03 -2.29
N THR A 186 5.24 -1.02 -2.36
CA THR A 186 5.28 -2.07 -3.38
C THR A 186 5.29 -1.50 -4.79
N ASP A 187 4.35 -0.61 -5.11
CA ASP A 187 4.22 -0.03 -6.45
C ASP A 187 5.43 0.86 -6.81
N GLN A 188 5.93 1.62 -5.84
CA GLN A 188 7.14 2.40 -6.03
C GLN A 188 8.35 1.50 -6.28
N ALA A 189 8.52 0.43 -5.50
CA ALA A 189 9.61 -0.52 -5.66
C ALA A 189 9.57 -1.23 -7.02
N LYS A 190 8.37 -1.53 -7.54
CA LYS A 190 8.17 -2.13 -8.86
C LYS A 190 8.44 -1.16 -10.02
N GLY A 191 8.50 0.13 -9.75
CA GLY A 191 8.68 1.19 -10.74
C GLY A 191 10.06 1.20 -11.41
N PRO A 192 10.21 2.04 -12.46
CA PRO A 192 11.41 2.08 -13.31
C PRO A 192 12.67 2.56 -12.58
N GLU A 193 12.52 3.25 -11.46
CA GLU A 193 13.66 3.73 -10.65
C GLU A 193 14.29 2.64 -9.75
N PHE A 194 13.60 1.49 -9.58
CA PHE A 194 14.03 0.42 -8.69
C PHE A 194 14.06 -0.93 -9.41
N PHE A 195 13.01 -1.73 -9.32
CA PHE A 195 13.00 -3.07 -9.92
C PHE A 195 12.68 -3.06 -11.42
N ASP A 196 12.09 -1.98 -11.94
CA ASP A 196 11.67 -1.85 -13.35
C ASP A 196 11.06 -3.14 -13.92
N ILE A 197 10.02 -3.62 -13.24
CA ILE A 197 9.41 -4.92 -13.57
C ILE A 197 8.86 -5.00 -15.00
N ALA A 198 8.63 -3.85 -15.64
CA ALA A 198 8.18 -3.80 -17.03
C ALA A 198 9.28 -4.23 -18.01
N SER A 199 10.54 -3.88 -17.72
CA SER A 199 11.71 -4.27 -18.51
C SER A 199 12.43 -5.49 -17.96
N HIS A 200 12.34 -5.71 -16.64
CA HIS A 200 13.06 -6.74 -15.89
C HIS A 200 12.11 -7.56 -15.01
N ALA A 201 11.28 -8.38 -15.65
CA ALA A 201 10.26 -9.18 -14.96
C ALA A 201 10.86 -10.27 -14.04
N GLN A 202 12.14 -10.58 -14.17
CA GLN A 202 12.81 -11.66 -13.43
C GLN A 202 14.16 -11.20 -12.89
N ALA A 203 14.49 -11.71 -11.71
CA ALA A 203 15.84 -11.72 -11.18
C ALA A 203 16.33 -13.16 -11.11
N VAL A 204 17.64 -13.36 -11.29
CA VAL A 204 18.25 -14.68 -11.32
C VAL A 204 19.44 -14.72 -10.36
N PHE A 205 19.47 -15.73 -9.51
CA PHE A 205 20.61 -16.01 -8.65
C PHE A 205 21.23 -17.34 -9.04
N ASP A 206 22.45 -17.28 -9.57
CA ASP A 206 23.26 -18.44 -9.92
C ASP A 206 24.33 -18.63 -8.86
N ALA A 207 24.36 -19.79 -8.22
CA ALA A 207 25.24 -20.06 -7.10
C ALA A 207 25.86 -21.45 -7.14
N GLU A 208 27.06 -21.54 -6.59
CA GLU A 208 27.74 -22.78 -6.23
C GLU A 208 27.37 -23.13 -4.78
N ILE A 209 27.03 -24.39 -4.55
CA ILE A 209 26.71 -24.95 -3.24
C ILE A 209 27.93 -25.71 -2.75
N ALA A 210 28.32 -25.46 -1.51
CA ALA A 210 29.33 -26.24 -0.82
C ALA A 210 28.83 -26.62 0.59
N GLN A 211 29.09 -27.86 0.98
CA GLN A 211 28.83 -28.34 2.33
C GLN A 211 29.86 -27.72 3.29
N ILE A 212 29.40 -27.17 4.39
CA ILE A 212 30.25 -26.62 5.45
C ILE A 212 30.42 -27.63 6.56
N ASP A 213 29.34 -28.18 7.07
CA ASP A 213 29.34 -29.13 8.19
C ASP A 213 28.00 -29.87 8.27
N GLY A 214 28.04 -31.21 8.28
CA GLY A 214 26.86 -32.06 8.43
C GLY A 214 25.74 -31.73 7.44
N THR A 215 24.67 -31.12 7.92
CA THR A 215 23.52 -30.69 7.10
C THR A 215 23.57 -29.23 6.65
N LYS A 216 24.63 -28.50 7.00
CA LYS A 216 24.81 -27.09 6.67
C LYS A 216 25.52 -26.89 5.35
N HIS A 217 24.96 -26.10 4.51
CA HIS A 217 25.53 -25.74 3.21
C HIS A 217 25.60 -24.22 3.08
N THR A 218 26.54 -23.74 2.26
CA THR A 218 26.58 -22.36 1.79
C THR A 218 26.31 -22.33 0.29
N ALA A 219 25.64 -21.29 -0.17
CA ALA A 219 25.49 -20.97 -1.58
C ALA A 219 26.17 -19.63 -1.84
N THR A 220 27.13 -19.61 -2.74
CA THR A 220 27.87 -18.40 -3.13
C THR A 220 27.71 -18.20 -4.62
N GLY A 221 27.30 -17.02 -5.03
CA GLY A 221 27.02 -16.79 -6.44
C GLY A 221 26.70 -15.35 -6.78
N ASN A 222 26.22 -15.15 -7.99
CA ASN A 222 25.87 -13.85 -8.54
C ASN A 222 24.35 -13.69 -8.64
N LEU A 223 23.85 -12.55 -8.18
CA LEU A 223 22.47 -12.13 -8.35
C LEU A 223 22.40 -11.15 -9.51
N THR A 224 21.74 -11.53 -10.59
CA THR A 224 21.40 -10.62 -11.69
C THR A 224 20.06 -9.97 -11.37
N LEU A 225 20.09 -8.66 -11.14
CA LEU A 225 18.92 -7.85 -10.84
C LEU A 225 18.92 -6.59 -11.72
N VAL A 226 17.79 -6.27 -12.34
CA VAL A 226 17.67 -5.12 -13.27
C VAL A 226 18.75 -5.14 -14.37
N GLY A 227 19.09 -6.34 -14.84
CA GLY A 227 20.11 -6.54 -15.87
C GLY A 227 21.57 -6.33 -15.42
N GLN A 228 21.80 -6.17 -14.12
CA GLN A 228 23.13 -6.04 -13.52
C GLN A 228 23.42 -7.23 -12.58
N SER A 229 24.66 -7.69 -12.56
CA SER A 229 25.15 -8.82 -11.72
C SER A 229 26.35 -8.39 -10.88
#